data_a309211e7ba39817b893a90d1af94fe4
#
_entry.id   a309211e7ba39817b893a90d1af94fe4
#
_cell.length_a   1.000
_cell.length_b   1.000
_cell.length_c   1.000
_cell.angle_alpha   90.00
_cell.angle_beta   90.00
_cell.angle_gamma   90.00
#
_symmetry.space_group_name_H-M   'P 1'
#
loop_
_entity.id
_entity.type
_entity.pdbx_description
1 polymer ?
#
loop_
_entity_poly.entity_id
_entity_poly.type
_entity_poly.pdbx_seq_one_letter_code
_entity_poly.pdbx_strand_id
1 'polypeptide(L)'
;LLTTCTALAATVGTGNITGVAAALAIGGPGAVFWMWAAAFLGMALAYTEVYLGILYGGGPYVYLENGVGSCFAGKCYALFCVLESLGMGCMVQAGALADSLRYAASLPPLGTGIILAVLTAVVLFGGAKRIGWTASVLVPVSAGLYLLAGGSAVFSLYVPIPEVLGNIVGGAFGLADNAGQTDGSSILNFSGISGGMTGYGMAAAIRSGVSRGVFSNEAGLGSLAVLHGMSEGKGRLRQRQEAQKQGRWAIVEVVFDAIIGC
;
A
#
# COMPACT_ATOMS: atom_id res chain seq x y z
N LEU A 1 -12.59 15.16 -1.28
CA LEU A 1 -11.27 15.38 -0.68
C LEU A 1 -11.11 14.60 0.62
N LEU A 2 -12.03 14.72 1.58
CA LEU A 2 -11.92 14.02 2.87
C LEU A 2 -11.85 12.49 2.68
N THR A 3 -12.73 11.93 1.85
CA THR A 3 -12.78 10.50 1.52
C THR A 3 -11.48 10.02 0.86
N THR A 4 -10.97 10.78 -0.09
CA THR A 4 -9.70 10.49 -0.78
C THR A 4 -8.51 10.53 0.18
N CYS A 5 -8.47 11.54 1.08
CA CYS A 5 -7.41 11.59 2.10
C CYS A 5 -7.50 10.42 3.09
N THR A 6 -8.73 9.96 3.42
CA THR A 6 -8.90 8.79 4.29
C THR A 6 -8.47 7.50 3.58
N ALA A 7 -8.75 7.37 2.29
CA ALA A 7 -8.32 6.24 1.49
C ALA A 7 -6.79 6.22 1.33
N LEU A 8 -6.17 7.36 1.02
CA LEU A 8 -4.71 7.49 1.01
C LEU A 8 -4.07 7.20 2.37
N ALA A 9 -4.77 7.49 3.48
CA ALA A 9 -4.28 7.13 4.81
C ALA A 9 -4.26 5.62 5.05
N ALA A 10 -5.13 4.88 4.41
CA ALA A 10 -5.16 3.43 4.50
C ALA A 10 -4.06 2.80 3.63
N THR A 11 -3.85 3.31 2.41
CA THR A 11 -2.88 2.76 1.46
C THR A 11 -1.44 3.20 1.73
N VAL A 12 -1.20 4.48 2.02
CA VAL A 12 0.15 5.00 2.32
C VAL A 12 0.50 4.77 3.78
N GLY A 13 1.10 3.64 4.07
CA GLY A 13 1.47 3.24 5.42
C GLY A 13 2.91 2.72 5.53
N THR A 14 3.23 2.10 6.68
CA THR A 14 4.54 1.46 6.90
C THR A 14 4.77 0.29 5.93
N GLY A 15 3.70 -0.28 5.34
CA GLY A 15 3.77 -1.29 4.30
C GLY A 15 4.57 -0.86 3.08
N ASN A 16 4.50 0.43 2.72
CA ASN A 16 5.21 1.01 1.58
C ASN A 16 6.72 1.15 1.85
N ILE A 17 7.12 1.28 3.09
CA ILE A 17 8.54 1.40 3.48
C ILE A 17 9.11 0.01 3.78
N THR A 18 8.59 -0.65 4.81
CA THR A 18 9.10 -1.95 5.26
C THR A 18 8.76 -3.07 4.29
N GLY A 19 7.58 -3.00 3.64
CA GLY A 19 7.14 -3.98 2.66
C GLY A 19 7.96 -3.94 1.38
N VAL A 20 8.29 -2.76 0.85
CA VAL A 20 9.15 -2.59 -0.32
C VAL A 20 10.57 -3.02 0.00
N ALA A 21 11.11 -2.62 1.16
CA ALA A 21 12.42 -3.08 1.62
C ALA A 21 12.49 -4.62 1.73
N ALA A 22 11.45 -5.27 2.27
CA ALA A 22 11.36 -6.72 2.34
C ALA A 22 11.24 -7.37 0.95
N ALA A 23 10.48 -6.76 0.03
CA ALA A 23 10.37 -7.24 -1.35
C ALA A 23 11.71 -7.18 -2.09
N LEU A 24 12.45 -6.08 -1.91
CA LEU A 24 13.80 -5.91 -2.43
C LEU A 24 14.77 -6.94 -1.82
N ALA A 25 14.68 -7.18 -0.50
CA ALA A 25 15.52 -8.15 0.19
C ALA A 25 15.32 -9.59 -0.31
N ILE A 26 14.10 -9.96 -0.68
CA ILE A 26 13.75 -11.33 -1.11
C ILE A 26 13.86 -11.49 -2.63
N GLY A 27 13.35 -10.54 -3.39
CA GLY A 27 13.19 -10.62 -4.84
C GLY A 27 14.18 -9.77 -5.64
N GLY A 28 15.09 -9.05 -4.97
CA GLY A 28 16.02 -8.14 -5.62
C GLY A 28 15.33 -6.94 -6.30
N PRO A 29 16.07 -6.18 -7.12
CA PRO A 29 15.54 -5.01 -7.83
C PRO A 29 14.35 -5.34 -8.73
N GLY A 30 14.30 -6.55 -9.29
CA GLY A 30 13.22 -7.02 -10.14
C GLY A 30 11.83 -7.04 -9.46
N ALA A 31 11.80 -7.11 -8.13
CA ALA A 31 10.54 -7.04 -7.39
C ALA A 31 9.78 -5.71 -7.63
N VAL A 32 10.51 -4.60 -7.80
CA VAL A 32 9.92 -3.28 -8.06
C VAL A 32 9.15 -3.27 -9.38
N PHE A 33 9.71 -3.87 -10.44
CA PHE A 33 9.01 -4.02 -11.72
C PHE A 33 7.67 -4.75 -11.54
N TRP A 34 7.66 -5.85 -10.81
CA TRP A 34 6.46 -6.65 -10.58
C TRP A 34 5.46 -5.96 -9.62
N MET A 35 5.95 -5.09 -8.73
CA MET A 35 5.07 -4.19 -7.95
C MET A 35 4.35 -3.20 -8.87
N TRP A 36 5.04 -2.58 -9.83
CA TRP A 36 4.42 -1.69 -10.82
C TRP A 36 3.43 -2.43 -11.72
N ALA A 37 3.77 -3.64 -12.16
CA ALA A 37 2.86 -4.47 -12.94
C ALA A 37 1.59 -4.83 -12.15
N ALA A 38 1.73 -5.19 -10.87
CA ALA A 38 0.60 -5.43 -9.97
C ALA A 38 -0.25 -4.18 -9.75
N ALA A 39 0.38 -3.01 -9.58
CA ALA A 39 -0.33 -1.73 -9.45
C ALA A 39 -1.12 -1.40 -10.71
N PHE A 40 -0.55 -1.62 -11.90
CA PHE A 40 -1.26 -1.40 -13.17
C PHE A 40 -2.54 -2.24 -13.28
N LEU A 41 -2.46 -3.53 -12.93
CA LEU A 41 -3.64 -4.39 -12.87
C LEU A 41 -4.59 -3.98 -11.73
N GLY A 42 -4.02 -3.57 -10.61
CA GLY A 42 -4.75 -3.09 -9.43
C GLY A 42 -5.62 -1.87 -9.70
N MET A 43 -5.24 -0.98 -10.65
CA MET A 43 -6.06 0.18 -11.01
C MET A 43 -7.46 -0.19 -11.48
N ALA A 44 -7.58 -1.25 -12.28
CA ALA A 44 -8.89 -1.72 -12.77
C ALA A 44 -9.74 -2.31 -11.63
N LEU A 45 -9.09 -3.04 -10.72
CA LEU A 45 -9.76 -3.60 -9.53
C LEU A 45 -10.22 -2.49 -8.59
N ALA A 46 -9.35 -1.55 -8.24
CA ALA A 46 -9.65 -0.41 -7.37
C ALA A 46 -10.82 0.43 -7.93
N TYR A 47 -10.81 0.74 -9.24
CA TYR A 47 -11.92 1.43 -9.88
C TYR A 47 -13.23 0.67 -9.71
N THR A 48 -13.21 -0.64 -10.00
CA THR A 48 -14.42 -1.48 -9.97
C THR A 48 -14.97 -1.61 -8.56
N GLU A 49 -14.11 -1.84 -7.57
CA GLU A 49 -14.48 -1.94 -6.15
C GLU A 49 -15.14 -0.67 -5.66
N VAL A 50 -14.50 0.48 -5.88
CA VAL A 50 -15.01 1.78 -5.44
C VAL A 50 -16.31 2.12 -6.16
N TYR A 51 -16.39 1.85 -7.46
CA TYR A 51 -17.61 2.06 -8.24
C TYR A 51 -18.78 1.25 -7.68
N LEU A 52 -18.57 -0.04 -7.42
CA LEU A 52 -19.58 -0.90 -6.82
C LEU A 52 -19.92 -0.49 -5.38
N GLY A 53 -18.92 -0.16 -4.58
CA GLY A 53 -19.10 0.28 -3.20
C GLY A 53 -20.04 1.48 -3.10
N ILE A 54 -19.86 2.49 -3.95
CA ILE A 54 -20.74 3.67 -3.99
C ILE A 54 -22.11 3.32 -4.61
N LEU A 55 -22.14 2.50 -5.66
CA LEU A 55 -23.39 2.14 -6.33
C LEU A 55 -24.35 1.38 -5.39
N TYR A 56 -23.82 0.54 -4.53
CA TYR A 56 -24.60 -0.22 -3.56
C TYR A 56 -24.64 0.42 -2.16
N GLY A 57 -23.91 1.51 -1.94
CA GLY A 57 -23.94 2.28 -0.70
C GLY A 57 -23.18 1.61 0.46
N GLY A 58 -22.08 0.91 0.17
CA GLY A 58 -21.26 0.24 1.18
C GLY A 58 -20.12 -0.58 0.60
N GLY A 59 -19.43 -1.33 1.46
CA GLY A 59 -18.34 -2.18 1.05
C GLY A 59 -18.77 -3.49 0.35
N PRO A 60 -17.82 -4.40 0.10
CA PRO A 60 -18.09 -5.69 -0.56
C PRO A 60 -19.18 -6.52 0.11
N TYR A 61 -19.32 -6.43 1.41
CA TYR A 61 -20.39 -7.10 2.14
C TYR A 61 -21.79 -6.69 1.64
N VAL A 62 -21.97 -5.41 1.22
CA VAL A 62 -23.27 -4.93 0.71
C VAL A 62 -23.49 -5.35 -0.74
N TYR A 63 -22.51 -5.19 -1.62
CA TYR A 63 -22.74 -5.56 -3.02
C TYR A 63 -22.71 -7.07 -3.27
N LEU A 64 -22.07 -7.87 -2.39
CA LEU A 64 -22.20 -9.33 -2.43
C LEU A 64 -23.59 -9.79 -2.01
N GLU A 65 -24.20 -9.13 -1.02
CA GLU A 65 -25.56 -9.43 -0.59
C GLU A 65 -26.61 -8.93 -1.59
N ASN A 66 -26.53 -7.64 -1.98
CA ASN A 66 -27.58 -7.00 -2.79
C ASN A 66 -27.33 -7.13 -4.31
N GLY A 67 -26.09 -7.32 -4.76
CA GLY A 67 -25.72 -7.43 -6.17
C GLY A 67 -25.65 -8.88 -6.65
N VAL A 68 -24.97 -9.75 -5.87
CA VAL A 68 -24.81 -11.17 -6.19
C VAL A 68 -25.94 -12.02 -5.58
N GLY A 69 -26.64 -11.48 -4.58
CA GLY A 69 -27.72 -12.18 -3.89
C GLY A 69 -27.24 -13.20 -2.84
N SER A 70 -25.96 -13.17 -2.45
CA SER A 70 -25.39 -14.12 -1.49
C SER A 70 -25.13 -13.47 -0.14
N CYS A 71 -26.09 -13.58 0.77
CA CYS A 71 -25.94 -13.13 2.15
C CYS A 71 -24.79 -13.84 2.89
N PHE A 72 -24.54 -15.12 2.55
CA PHE A 72 -23.44 -15.88 3.14
C PHE A 72 -22.08 -15.29 2.74
N ALA A 73 -21.86 -14.98 1.45
CA ALA A 73 -20.64 -14.39 0.97
C ALA A 73 -20.39 -13.01 1.59
N GLY A 74 -21.44 -12.18 1.73
CA GLY A 74 -21.35 -10.89 2.40
C GLY A 74 -20.90 -10.99 3.85
N LYS A 75 -21.48 -11.94 4.61
CA LYS A 75 -21.10 -12.18 6.02
C LYS A 75 -19.67 -12.72 6.15
N CYS A 76 -19.26 -13.67 5.29
CA CYS A 76 -17.89 -14.17 5.27
C CYS A 76 -16.89 -13.04 4.99
N TYR A 77 -17.16 -12.19 3.99
CA TYR A 77 -16.32 -11.05 3.70
C TYR A 77 -16.22 -10.10 4.91
N ALA A 78 -17.34 -9.76 5.55
CA ALA A 78 -17.34 -8.89 6.73
C ALA A 78 -16.49 -9.46 7.87
N LEU A 79 -16.55 -10.76 8.12
CA LEU A 79 -15.72 -11.43 9.11
C LEU A 79 -14.24 -11.34 8.75
N PHE A 80 -13.86 -11.65 7.49
CA PHE A 80 -12.48 -11.56 7.06
C PHE A 80 -11.95 -10.12 7.08
N CYS A 81 -12.78 -9.12 6.74
CA CYS A 81 -12.43 -7.71 6.83
C CYS A 81 -12.11 -7.28 8.27
N VAL A 82 -12.87 -7.77 9.26
CA VAL A 82 -12.56 -7.51 10.68
C VAL A 82 -11.23 -8.16 11.08
N LEU A 83 -11.00 -9.42 10.69
CA LEU A 83 -9.74 -10.11 11.01
C LEU A 83 -8.54 -9.46 10.33
N GLU A 84 -8.69 -9.02 9.09
CA GLU A 84 -7.69 -8.27 8.34
C GLU A 84 -7.36 -6.94 9.02
N SER A 85 -8.37 -6.16 9.40
CA SER A 85 -8.18 -4.88 10.09
C SER A 85 -7.42 -5.03 11.41
N LEU A 86 -7.67 -6.10 12.17
CA LEU A 86 -6.93 -6.39 13.40
C LEU A 86 -5.49 -6.79 13.12
N GLY A 87 -5.24 -7.66 12.11
CA GLY A 87 -3.91 -8.15 11.77
C GLY A 87 -3.08 -7.10 11.04
N MET A 88 -3.42 -6.88 9.79
CA MET A 88 -2.66 -6.01 8.88
C MET A 88 -2.87 -4.52 9.18
N GLY A 89 -4.10 -4.12 9.43
CA GLY A 89 -4.43 -2.73 9.70
C GLY A 89 -3.84 -2.21 11.00
N CYS A 90 -3.93 -2.97 12.08
CA CYS A 90 -3.51 -2.51 13.41
C CYS A 90 -2.15 -3.07 13.85
N MET A 91 -1.99 -4.41 13.87
CA MET A 91 -0.81 -5.03 14.48
C MET A 91 0.48 -4.77 13.71
N VAL A 92 0.45 -4.85 12.39
CA VAL A 92 1.63 -4.62 11.54
C VAL A 92 2.08 -3.17 11.62
N GLN A 93 1.15 -2.22 11.55
CA GLN A 93 1.45 -0.79 11.62
C GLN A 93 1.98 -0.39 13.00
N ALA A 94 1.33 -0.88 14.08
CA ALA A 94 1.77 -0.62 15.44
C ALA A 94 3.13 -1.25 15.74
N GLY A 95 3.39 -2.47 15.24
CA GLY A 95 4.68 -3.15 15.37
C GLY A 95 5.81 -2.37 14.69
N ALA A 96 5.62 -1.98 13.43
CA ALA A 96 6.63 -1.22 12.69
C ALA A 96 6.95 0.14 13.36
N LEU A 97 5.93 0.82 13.90
CA LEU A 97 6.14 2.08 14.62
C LEU A 97 6.85 1.85 15.97
N ALA A 98 6.49 0.78 16.70
CA ALA A 98 7.15 0.42 17.94
C ALA A 98 8.62 0.09 17.72
N ASP A 99 8.96 -0.66 16.69
CA ASP A 99 10.34 -0.97 16.32
C ASP A 99 11.11 0.30 15.94
N SER A 100 10.51 1.18 15.13
CA SER A 100 11.14 2.45 14.74
C SER A 100 11.44 3.33 15.96
N LEU A 101 10.51 3.46 16.91
CA LEU A 101 10.70 4.25 18.13
C LEU A 101 11.69 3.59 19.10
N ARG A 102 11.75 2.26 19.13
CA ARG A 102 12.76 1.54 19.89
C ARG A 102 14.17 1.84 19.38
N TYR A 103 14.37 1.85 18.05
CA TYR A 103 15.68 2.18 17.47
C TYR A 103 16.03 3.67 17.61
N ALA A 104 15.08 4.58 17.39
CA ALA A 104 15.34 6.02 17.38
C ALA A 104 15.43 6.63 18.79
N ALA A 105 14.61 6.18 19.74
CA ALA A 105 14.46 6.78 21.06
C ALA A 105 14.59 5.81 22.23
N SER A 106 14.97 4.54 21.97
CA SER A 106 15.10 3.48 22.99
C SER A 106 13.82 3.27 23.82
N LEU A 107 12.65 3.58 23.26
CA LEU A 107 11.37 3.43 23.94
C LEU A 107 10.98 1.95 24.02
N PRO A 108 10.49 1.47 25.17
CA PRO A 108 10.03 0.10 25.29
C PRO A 108 8.77 -0.13 24.46
N PRO A 109 8.65 -1.27 23.73
CA PRO A 109 7.49 -1.54 22.85
C PRO A 109 6.14 -1.46 23.56
N LEU A 110 6.07 -1.87 24.82
CA LEU A 110 4.86 -1.79 25.63
C LEU A 110 4.42 -0.35 25.85
N GLY A 111 5.35 0.55 26.19
CA GLY A 111 5.08 1.98 26.36
C GLY A 111 4.57 2.63 25.08
N THR A 112 5.23 2.33 23.96
CA THR A 112 4.80 2.77 22.63
C THR A 112 3.39 2.26 22.30
N GLY A 113 3.11 0.98 22.55
CA GLY A 113 1.79 0.38 22.30
C GLY A 113 0.69 1.05 23.12
N ILE A 114 0.92 1.37 24.39
CA ILE A 114 -0.05 2.09 25.22
C ILE A 114 -0.32 3.49 24.68
N ILE A 115 0.73 4.24 24.32
CA ILE A 115 0.58 5.59 23.75
C ILE A 115 -0.24 5.52 22.46
N LEU A 116 0.09 4.60 21.55
CA LEU A 116 -0.65 4.42 20.30
C LEU A 116 -2.11 4.03 20.53
N ALA A 117 -2.37 3.14 21.47
CA ALA A 117 -3.74 2.73 21.81
C ALA A 117 -4.57 3.92 22.31
N VAL A 118 -4.01 4.76 23.19
CA VAL A 118 -4.69 5.97 23.70
C VAL A 118 -4.94 6.98 22.57
N LEU A 119 -3.93 7.26 21.74
CA LEU A 119 -4.07 8.20 20.62
C LEU A 119 -5.14 7.71 19.60
N THR A 120 -5.10 6.42 19.26
CA THR A 120 -6.07 5.81 18.36
C THR A 120 -7.48 5.85 18.95
N ALA A 121 -7.63 5.52 20.23
CA ALA A 121 -8.91 5.60 20.92
C ALA A 121 -9.49 7.03 20.90
N VAL A 122 -8.66 8.04 21.18
CA VAL A 122 -9.08 9.46 21.13
C VAL A 122 -9.60 9.84 19.74
N VAL A 123 -8.96 9.36 18.66
CA VAL A 123 -9.40 9.63 17.29
C VAL A 123 -10.70 8.88 16.98
N LEU A 124 -10.80 7.59 17.33
CA LEU A 124 -11.96 6.73 17.05
C LEU A 124 -13.22 7.21 17.76
N PHE A 125 -13.14 7.65 19.03
CA PHE A 125 -14.30 8.20 19.76
C PHE A 125 -14.88 9.45 19.11
N GLY A 126 -14.14 10.13 18.24
CA GLY A 126 -14.65 11.26 17.46
C GLY A 126 -15.42 10.87 16.21
N GLY A 127 -15.55 9.58 15.89
CA GLY A 127 -16.27 9.05 14.74
C GLY A 127 -15.63 9.36 13.38
N ALA A 128 -16.32 9.00 12.29
CA ALA A 128 -15.81 9.07 10.92
C ALA A 128 -15.32 10.47 10.50
N LYS A 129 -15.97 11.55 10.98
CA LYS A 129 -15.53 12.93 10.67
C LYS A 129 -14.15 13.23 11.26
N ARG A 130 -13.89 12.78 12.48
CA ARG A 130 -12.61 13.02 13.15
C ARG A 130 -11.49 12.16 12.54
N ILE A 131 -11.81 10.92 12.21
CA ILE A 131 -10.89 10.04 11.49
C ILE A 131 -10.46 10.68 10.17
N GLY A 132 -11.44 11.11 9.34
CA GLY A 132 -11.18 11.77 8.06
C GLY A 132 -10.41 13.08 8.20
N TRP A 133 -10.71 13.90 9.21
CA TRP A 133 -9.96 15.13 9.46
C TRP A 133 -8.52 14.84 9.88
N THR A 134 -8.30 13.90 10.79
CA THR A 134 -6.95 13.49 11.21
C THR A 134 -6.15 12.95 10.02
N ALA A 135 -6.75 12.10 9.20
CA ALA A 135 -6.15 11.59 7.98
C ALA A 135 -5.80 12.72 6.99
N SER A 136 -6.69 13.71 6.80
CA SER A 136 -6.46 14.82 5.87
C SER A 136 -5.29 15.74 6.25
N VAL A 137 -4.89 15.73 7.52
CA VAL A 137 -3.71 16.48 8.00
C VAL A 137 -2.47 15.57 7.99
N LEU A 138 -2.60 14.36 8.52
CA LEU A 138 -1.45 13.47 8.75
C LEU A 138 -0.85 12.96 7.43
N VAL A 139 -1.70 12.58 6.48
CA VAL A 139 -1.25 11.97 5.20
C VAL A 139 -0.40 12.92 4.35
N PRO A 140 -0.82 14.16 4.07
CA PRO A 140 0.03 15.08 3.31
C PRO A 140 1.35 15.38 4.01
N VAL A 141 1.35 15.48 5.34
CA VAL A 141 2.56 15.73 6.13
C VAL A 141 3.50 14.52 6.04
N SER A 142 3.01 13.32 6.28
CA SER A 142 3.83 12.10 6.21
C SER A 142 4.35 11.83 4.80
N ALA A 143 3.51 11.99 3.76
CA ALA A 143 3.92 11.85 2.37
C ALA A 143 4.98 12.90 1.98
N GLY A 144 4.80 14.15 2.42
CA GLY A 144 5.78 15.22 2.19
C GLY A 144 7.12 14.93 2.86
N LEU A 145 7.13 14.48 4.11
CA LEU A 145 8.35 14.09 4.82
C LEU A 145 9.03 12.89 4.15
N TYR A 146 8.26 11.90 3.71
CA TYR A 146 8.80 10.73 3.00
C TYR A 146 9.47 11.12 1.68
N LEU A 147 8.78 11.95 0.86
CA LEU A 147 9.34 12.43 -0.40
C LEU A 147 10.57 13.31 -0.20
N LEU A 148 10.61 14.15 0.82
CA LEU A 148 11.77 14.95 1.16
C LEU A 148 12.95 14.08 1.60
N ALA A 149 12.70 13.09 2.46
CA ALA A 149 13.73 12.17 2.93
C ALA A 149 14.27 11.30 1.78
N GLY A 150 13.39 10.68 0.99
CA GLY A 150 13.77 9.87 -0.16
C GLY A 150 14.47 10.68 -1.25
N GLY A 151 13.92 11.85 -1.60
CA GLY A 151 14.53 12.76 -2.56
C GLY A 151 15.91 13.24 -2.11
N SER A 152 16.08 13.61 -0.85
CA SER A 152 17.39 14.00 -0.32
C SER A 152 18.41 12.86 -0.38
N ALA A 153 17.98 11.62 -0.12
CA ALA A 153 18.84 10.43 -0.22
C ALA A 153 19.28 10.19 -1.68
N VAL A 154 18.37 10.25 -2.64
CA VAL A 154 18.68 10.10 -4.07
C VAL A 154 19.66 11.17 -4.54
N PHE A 155 19.44 12.44 -4.16
CA PHE A 155 20.33 13.52 -4.52
C PHE A 155 21.71 13.42 -3.86
N SER A 156 21.77 13.07 -2.57
CA SER A 156 23.04 12.98 -1.83
C SER A 156 23.91 11.80 -2.27
N LEU A 157 23.29 10.73 -2.72
CA LEU A 157 24.00 9.50 -3.17
C LEU A 157 24.37 9.54 -4.65
N TYR A 158 24.04 10.60 -5.40
CA TYR A 158 24.28 10.71 -6.84
C TYR A 158 23.85 9.46 -7.62
N VAL A 159 22.67 8.91 -7.28
CA VAL A 159 22.19 7.63 -7.82
C VAL A 159 22.03 7.71 -9.35
N PRO A 160 22.69 6.83 -10.11
CA PRO A 160 22.56 6.80 -11.58
C PRO A 160 21.21 6.17 -11.97
N ILE A 161 20.18 6.99 -12.12
CA ILE A 161 18.80 6.56 -12.41
C ILE A 161 18.71 5.57 -13.60
N PRO A 162 19.41 5.79 -14.74
CA PRO A 162 19.36 4.83 -15.86
C PRO A 162 19.87 3.43 -15.51
N GLU A 163 20.92 3.35 -14.69
CA GLU A 163 21.47 2.07 -14.23
C GLU A 163 20.53 1.36 -13.28
N VAL A 164 19.90 2.09 -12.35
CA VAL A 164 18.90 1.53 -11.43
C VAL A 164 17.70 0.97 -12.21
N LEU A 165 17.20 1.70 -13.20
CA LEU A 165 16.12 1.22 -14.07
C LEU A 165 16.52 -0.01 -14.87
N GLY A 166 17.76 -0.04 -15.38
CA GLY A 166 18.34 -1.22 -16.03
C GLY A 166 18.36 -2.43 -15.11
N ASN A 167 18.77 -2.26 -13.86
CA ASN A 167 18.80 -3.32 -12.84
C ASN A 167 17.40 -3.80 -12.45
N ILE A 168 16.41 -2.90 -12.38
CA ILE A 168 15.01 -3.24 -12.12
C ILE A 168 14.47 -4.13 -13.26
N VAL A 169 14.64 -3.71 -14.51
CA VAL A 169 14.16 -4.47 -15.67
C VAL A 169 14.96 -5.77 -15.83
N GLY A 170 16.28 -5.72 -15.76
CA GLY A 170 17.12 -6.90 -15.83
C GLY A 170 16.82 -7.94 -14.76
N GLY A 171 16.65 -7.50 -13.52
CA GLY A 171 16.27 -8.35 -12.38
C GLY A 171 14.85 -8.95 -12.51
N ALA A 172 13.92 -8.23 -13.13
CA ALA A 172 12.57 -8.71 -13.33
C ALA A 172 12.47 -9.93 -14.25
N PHE A 173 13.35 -10.02 -15.24
CA PHE A 173 13.35 -11.07 -16.25
C PHE A 173 14.54 -12.04 -16.13
N GLY A 174 15.30 -11.96 -15.02
CA GLY A 174 16.45 -12.82 -14.78
C GLY A 174 17.63 -12.57 -15.73
N LEU A 175 17.66 -11.40 -16.37
CA LEU A 175 18.73 -11.01 -17.31
C LEU A 175 19.96 -10.42 -16.61
N ALA A 176 19.90 -10.25 -15.31
CA ALA A 176 20.92 -9.58 -14.48
C ALA A 176 22.06 -10.51 -14.03
N ASP A 177 22.47 -11.48 -14.86
CA ASP A 177 23.55 -12.42 -14.53
C ASP A 177 24.94 -11.74 -14.38
N ASN A 178 25.06 -10.45 -14.68
CA ASN A 178 26.36 -9.74 -14.63
C ASN A 178 26.34 -8.41 -13.82
N ALA A 179 25.26 -8.05 -13.17
CA ALA A 179 25.20 -6.80 -12.39
C ALA A 179 25.89 -6.90 -11.00
N GLY A 180 26.53 -8.01 -10.68
CA GLY A 180 27.19 -8.28 -9.40
C GLY A 180 28.72 -8.14 -9.39
N GLN A 181 29.34 -7.72 -10.49
CA GLN A 181 30.78 -7.51 -10.55
C GLN A 181 31.14 -6.10 -11.02
N THR A 182 30.75 -5.11 -10.26
CA THR A 182 31.40 -3.80 -10.31
C THR A 182 32.03 -3.52 -8.95
N ASP A 183 33.29 -3.15 -9.04
CA ASP A 183 34.23 -2.90 -7.96
C ASP A 183 33.60 -2.18 -6.75
N GLY A 184 33.77 -2.77 -5.60
CA GLY A 184 33.84 -2.35 -4.21
C GLY A 184 33.28 -1.02 -3.69
N SER A 185 32.48 -0.25 -4.41
CA SER A 185 31.99 1.06 -3.97
C SER A 185 30.49 1.30 -4.05
N SER A 186 29.70 0.34 -4.51
CA SER A 186 28.24 0.55 -4.52
C SER A 186 27.62 0.18 -3.17
N ILE A 187 27.08 1.18 -2.50
CA ILE A 187 26.35 1.12 -1.22
C ILE A 187 25.12 0.18 -1.29
N LEU A 188 24.77 -0.27 -2.49
CA LEU A 188 23.71 -1.23 -2.78
C LEU A 188 24.28 -2.58 -3.24
N ASN A 189 25.37 -3.06 -2.64
CA ASN A 189 25.82 -4.43 -2.84
C ASN A 189 24.79 -5.41 -2.26
N PHE A 190 23.70 -5.59 -2.99
CA PHE A 190 22.69 -6.63 -2.77
C PHE A 190 23.19 -7.99 -3.31
N SER A 191 24.48 -8.23 -3.22
CA SER A 191 25.17 -9.44 -3.69
C SER A 191 24.99 -10.66 -2.80
N GLY A 192 23.91 -10.73 -2.03
CA GLY A 192 23.60 -11.91 -1.23
C GLY A 192 22.94 -13.06 -2.00
N ILE A 193 22.53 -12.85 -3.26
CA ILE A 193 21.91 -13.89 -4.10
C ILE A 193 22.54 -13.88 -5.49
N SER A 194 23.86 -13.87 -5.53
CA SER A 194 24.58 -14.21 -6.73
C SER A 194 24.75 -15.72 -6.76
N GLY A 195 24.06 -16.38 -7.59
CA GLY A 195 24.31 -17.80 -7.76
C GLY A 195 23.21 -18.51 -8.51
N GLY A 196 23.30 -18.45 -9.82
CA GLY A 196 23.03 -19.63 -10.61
C GLY A 196 21.64 -20.20 -10.62
N MET A 197 20.60 -19.34 -10.54
CA MET A 197 19.25 -19.83 -10.87
C MET A 197 18.38 -18.64 -11.32
N THR A 198 18.56 -18.25 -12.56
CA THR A 198 17.73 -17.24 -13.24
C THR A 198 16.23 -17.45 -13.02
N GLY A 199 15.77 -18.69 -13.05
CA GLY A 199 14.37 -19.04 -12.81
C GLY A 199 13.92 -18.84 -11.37
N TYR A 200 14.73 -19.16 -10.38
CA TYR A 200 14.37 -18.97 -8.96
C TYR A 200 14.37 -17.49 -8.59
N GLY A 201 15.37 -16.72 -9.03
CA GLY A 201 15.42 -15.28 -8.81
C GLY A 201 14.24 -14.55 -9.42
N MET A 202 13.88 -14.87 -10.67
CA MET A 202 12.69 -14.35 -11.33
C MET A 202 11.39 -14.73 -10.58
N ALA A 203 11.24 -15.98 -10.17
CA ALA A 203 10.07 -16.42 -9.41
C ALA A 203 9.97 -15.72 -8.05
N ALA A 204 11.09 -15.49 -7.37
CA ALA A 204 11.15 -14.74 -6.14
C ALA A 204 10.78 -13.26 -6.35
N ALA A 205 11.29 -12.64 -7.42
CA ALA A 205 10.96 -11.27 -7.81
C ALA A 205 9.48 -11.11 -8.12
N ILE A 206 8.91 -12.01 -8.93
CA ILE A 206 7.47 -12.03 -9.25
C ILE A 206 6.65 -12.18 -7.96
N ARG A 207 6.95 -13.20 -7.17
CA ARG A 207 6.17 -13.51 -5.96
C ARG A 207 6.23 -12.39 -4.94
N SER A 208 7.40 -11.87 -4.63
CA SER A 208 7.57 -10.79 -3.66
C SER A 208 7.02 -9.47 -4.19
N GLY A 209 7.27 -9.13 -5.46
CA GLY A 209 6.79 -7.92 -6.09
C GLY A 209 5.27 -7.88 -6.20
N VAL A 210 4.64 -8.91 -6.79
CA VAL A 210 3.18 -8.95 -6.94
C VAL A 210 2.50 -8.98 -5.57
N SER A 211 2.98 -9.82 -4.63
CA SER A 211 2.42 -9.89 -3.29
C SER A 211 2.46 -8.53 -2.59
N ARG A 212 3.57 -7.81 -2.68
CA ARG A 212 3.70 -6.49 -2.04
C ARG A 212 2.97 -5.39 -2.79
N GLY A 213 2.92 -5.44 -4.11
CA GLY A 213 2.12 -4.50 -4.92
C GLY A 213 0.63 -4.59 -4.61
N VAL A 214 0.06 -5.79 -4.55
CA VAL A 214 -1.35 -5.98 -4.17
C VAL A 214 -1.59 -5.54 -2.73
N PHE A 215 -0.69 -5.87 -1.82
CA PHE A 215 -0.79 -5.51 -0.42
C PHE A 215 -0.72 -3.99 -0.20
N SER A 216 0.21 -3.30 -0.86
CA SER A 216 0.41 -1.85 -0.73
C SER A 216 -0.79 -1.07 -1.28
N ASN A 217 -1.24 -1.44 -2.48
CA ASN A 217 -2.34 -0.74 -3.15
C ASN A 217 -3.73 -1.07 -2.60
N GLU A 218 -3.85 -2.10 -1.74
CA GLU A 218 -5.11 -2.64 -1.24
C GLU A 218 -6.15 -2.98 -2.34
N ALA A 219 -5.74 -2.99 -3.61
CA ALA A 219 -6.60 -3.26 -4.75
C ALA A 219 -6.99 -4.74 -4.80
N GLY A 220 -8.29 -5.03 -4.82
CA GLY A 220 -8.82 -6.39 -4.77
C GLY A 220 -9.18 -6.86 -3.36
N LEU A 221 -8.85 -6.11 -2.31
CA LEU A 221 -9.19 -6.43 -0.92
C LEU A 221 -10.58 -5.92 -0.51
N GLY A 222 -11.11 -4.93 -1.24
CA GLY A 222 -12.41 -4.31 -0.96
C GLY A 222 -12.39 -3.24 0.12
N SER A 223 -11.28 -2.97 0.75
CA SER A 223 -11.09 -1.90 1.74
C SER A 223 -11.36 -0.52 1.13
N LEU A 224 -10.90 -0.27 -0.10
CA LEU A 224 -11.19 0.94 -0.85
C LEU A 224 -12.70 1.14 -1.06
N ALA A 225 -13.44 0.07 -1.35
CA ALA A 225 -14.90 0.12 -1.48
C ALA A 225 -15.59 0.52 -0.17
N VAL A 226 -15.09 0.04 0.98
CA VAL A 226 -15.62 0.41 2.30
C VAL A 226 -15.37 1.89 2.58
N LEU A 227 -14.18 2.39 2.30
CA LEU A 227 -13.79 3.77 2.58
C LEU A 227 -14.55 4.78 1.68
N HIS A 228 -14.62 4.50 0.39
CA HIS A 228 -15.32 5.36 -0.56
C HIS A 228 -16.84 5.17 -0.55
N GLY A 229 -17.34 4.00 -0.16
CA GLY A 229 -18.76 3.67 -0.09
C GLY A 229 -19.54 4.50 0.92
N MET A 230 -18.85 5.16 1.87
CA MET A 230 -19.45 6.13 2.80
C MET A 230 -19.76 7.48 2.13
N SER A 231 -19.42 7.68 0.86
CA SER A 231 -19.70 8.90 0.10
C SER A 231 -21.16 8.90 -0.37
N GLU A 232 -22.00 9.72 0.24
CA GLU A 232 -23.44 9.79 -0.05
C GLU A 232 -23.73 10.60 -1.34
N GLY A 233 -24.24 9.93 -2.35
CA GLY A 233 -24.88 10.55 -3.50
C GLY A 233 -26.42 10.51 -3.37
N LYS A 234 -27.09 11.64 -3.19
CA LYS A 234 -28.56 11.69 -3.16
C LYS A 234 -29.15 11.55 -4.56
N GLY A 235 -29.77 10.40 -4.86
CA GLY A 235 -30.43 10.09 -6.12
C GLY A 235 -29.58 9.28 -7.10
N ARG A 236 -30.23 8.34 -7.85
CA ARG A 236 -29.54 7.34 -8.71
C ARG A 236 -28.57 7.93 -9.75
N LEU A 237 -28.91 9.06 -10.38
CA LEU A 237 -28.03 9.68 -11.37
C LEU A 237 -26.79 10.31 -10.72
N ARG A 238 -26.97 11.03 -9.62
CA ARG A 238 -25.85 11.59 -8.85
C ARG A 238 -24.97 10.50 -8.26
N GLN A 239 -25.55 9.40 -7.79
CA GLN A 239 -24.82 8.27 -7.24
C GLN A 239 -23.91 7.62 -8.31
N ARG A 240 -24.38 7.43 -9.54
CA ARG A 240 -23.55 6.94 -10.65
C ARG A 240 -22.42 7.90 -11.02
N GLN A 241 -22.68 9.19 -11.06
CA GLN A 241 -21.65 10.19 -11.33
C GLN A 241 -20.61 10.24 -10.23
N GLU A 242 -21.03 10.15 -8.97
CA GLU A 242 -20.11 10.09 -7.85
C GLU A 242 -19.30 8.78 -7.84
N ALA A 243 -19.91 7.65 -8.15
CA ALA A 243 -19.22 6.37 -8.30
C ALA A 243 -18.12 6.42 -9.38
N GLN A 244 -18.41 7.02 -10.55
CA GLN A 244 -17.41 7.20 -11.60
C GLN A 244 -16.27 8.15 -11.16
N LYS A 245 -16.61 9.23 -10.49
CA LYS A 245 -15.64 10.21 -10.01
C LYS A 245 -14.72 9.60 -8.96
N GLN A 246 -15.28 8.93 -7.97
CA GLN A 246 -14.49 8.29 -6.90
C GLN A 246 -13.70 7.09 -7.43
N GLY A 247 -14.23 6.30 -8.36
CA GLY A 247 -13.48 5.25 -9.03
C GLY A 247 -12.24 5.78 -9.78
N ARG A 248 -12.35 6.96 -10.44
CA ARG A 248 -11.19 7.61 -11.05
C ARG A 248 -10.16 8.05 -9.99
N TRP A 249 -10.62 8.54 -8.84
CA TRP A 249 -9.72 8.87 -7.73
C TRP A 249 -9.01 7.64 -7.20
N ALA A 250 -9.68 6.50 -7.09
CA ALA A 250 -9.05 5.24 -6.68
C ALA A 250 -7.91 4.81 -7.64
N ILE A 251 -8.05 5.04 -8.95
CA ILE A 251 -6.94 4.84 -9.89
C ILE A 251 -5.75 5.75 -9.54
N VAL A 252 -6.02 7.04 -9.28
CA VAL A 252 -4.98 8.01 -8.93
C VAL A 252 -4.30 7.61 -7.61
N GLU A 253 -5.06 7.10 -6.63
CA GLU A 253 -4.53 6.61 -5.36
C GLU A 253 -3.55 5.45 -5.57
N VAL A 254 -3.92 4.45 -6.39
CA VAL A 254 -3.04 3.32 -6.73
C VAL A 254 -1.76 3.79 -7.44
N VAL A 255 -1.87 4.73 -8.40
CA VAL A 255 -0.70 5.30 -9.09
C VAL A 255 0.21 6.04 -8.12
N PHE A 256 -0.40 6.85 -7.25
CA PHE A 256 0.34 7.64 -6.27
C PHE A 256 1.07 6.75 -5.26
N ASP A 257 0.39 5.70 -4.78
CA ASP A 257 0.98 4.70 -3.90
C ASP A 257 2.15 3.96 -4.57
N ALA A 258 1.97 3.51 -5.81
CA ALA A 258 3.02 2.83 -6.56
C ALA A 258 4.26 3.72 -6.83
N ILE A 259 4.06 5.03 -7.05
CA ILE A 259 5.17 5.98 -7.29
C ILE A 259 5.88 6.34 -5.98
N ILE A 260 5.12 6.54 -4.90
CA ILE A 260 5.71 6.92 -3.60
C ILE A 260 6.34 5.71 -2.91
N GLY A 261 5.71 4.52 -3.00
CA GLY A 261 6.18 3.32 -2.34
C GLY A 261 7.40 2.69 -3.01
N CYS A 262 7.57 2.87 -4.29
CA CYS A 262 8.65 2.27 -5.09
C CYS A 262 9.65 3.30 -5.58
#